data_5efaf7cd3531b63c91bad2ae468f597d
#
_entry.id   5efaf7cd3531b63c91bad2ae468f597d
#
_cell.length_a   1.000
_cell.length_b   1.000
_cell.length_c   1.000
_cell.angle_alpha   90.00
_cell.angle_beta   90.00
_cell.angle_gamma   90.00
#
_symmetry.space_group_name_H-M   'P 1'
#
loop_
_entity.id
_entity.type
_entity.pdbx_description
1 polymer ?
#
loop_
_entity_poly.entity_id
_entity_poly.type
_entity_poly.pdbx_seq_one_letter_code
_entity_poly.pdbx_strand_id
1 'polypeptide(L)'
;AKMDILSLENLPSLDQIEKRLPQNERISHVTLNSYLGQTVFHIRTEKGSYDIPADSTERLPVIDWNRIQRVASQWNTSSIAKVDSLYTLDQWIPFGRLKEEFPIYKFHFADPERHELYISSKSGEVLQYTDKNSRFWAWLGAIPHWVYFTSLRQDAELWIKVVVWLSGIGCVMC
;
A
#
# COMPACT_ATOMS: atom_id res chain seq x y z
N ALA A 1 8.88 12.66 6.46
CA ALA A 1 9.52 11.36 6.67
C ALA A 1 10.82 11.34 5.90
N LYS A 2 11.92 10.99 6.56
CA LYS A 2 13.21 10.80 5.89
C LYS A 2 13.09 9.46 5.16
N MET A 3 12.97 9.48 3.84
CA MET A 3 13.01 8.25 3.05
C MET A 3 14.40 7.64 3.22
N ASP A 4 14.46 6.39 3.66
CA ASP A 4 15.71 5.65 3.66
C ASP A 4 16.17 5.49 2.21
N ILE A 5 17.41 5.93 1.96
CA ILE A 5 18.00 5.83 0.61
C ILE A 5 18.27 4.35 0.35
N LEU A 6 17.72 3.83 -0.74
CA LEU A 6 18.04 2.49 -1.22
C LEU A 6 19.54 2.37 -1.47
N SER A 7 20.20 1.46 -0.76
CA SER A 7 21.57 1.11 -1.09
C SER A 7 21.55 0.26 -2.36
N LEU A 8 22.11 0.81 -3.44
CA LEU A 8 22.27 0.11 -4.72
C LEU A 8 23.63 -0.56 -4.86
N GLU A 9 24.45 -0.50 -3.80
CA GLU A 9 25.76 -1.13 -3.79
C GLU A 9 25.60 -2.64 -3.56
N ASN A 10 26.29 -3.43 -4.40
CA ASN A 10 26.34 -4.90 -4.31
C ASN A 10 24.99 -5.63 -4.48
N LEU A 11 24.09 -5.10 -5.32
CA LEU A 11 22.85 -5.81 -5.64
C LEU A 11 23.16 -7.15 -6.36
N PRO A 12 22.48 -8.24 -5.96
CA PRO A 12 22.58 -9.51 -6.67
C PRO A 12 22.05 -9.40 -8.10
N SER A 13 22.64 -10.15 -9.02
CA SER A 13 22.13 -10.25 -10.39
C SER A 13 20.77 -10.97 -10.42
N LEU A 14 19.99 -10.72 -11.47
CA LEU A 14 18.71 -11.40 -11.66
C LEU A 14 18.85 -12.94 -11.65
N ASP A 15 19.93 -13.47 -12.22
CA ASP A 15 20.23 -14.90 -12.20
C ASP A 15 20.44 -15.46 -10.78
N GLN A 16 21.03 -14.65 -9.89
CA GLN A 16 21.21 -15.03 -8.49
C GLN A 16 19.88 -14.99 -7.71
N ILE A 17 19.00 -14.08 -8.08
CA ILE A 17 17.66 -13.98 -7.50
C ILE A 17 16.79 -15.15 -7.97
N GLU A 18 16.82 -15.47 -9.26
CA GLU A 18 16.06 -16.58 -9.85
C GLU A 18 16.41 -17.92 -9.20
N LYS A 19 17.69 -18.14 -8.86
CA LYS A 19 18.14 -19.35 -8.15
C LYS A 19 17.58 -19.49 -6.72
N ARG A 20 17.08 -18.40 -6.13
CA ARG A 20 16.47 -18.40 -4.78
C ARG A 20 14.97 -18.63 -4.82
N LEU A 21 14.36 -18.57 -6.02
CA LEU A 21 12.94 -18.87 -6.23
C LEU A 21 12.71 -20.38 -6.35
N PRO A 22 11.50 -20.87 -6.06
CA PRO A 22 11.10 -22.23 -6.38
C PRO A 22 11.30 -22.51 -7.87
N GLN A 23 11.80 -23.72 -8.17
CA GLN A 23 12.07 -24.12 -9.56
C GLN A 23 10.80 -24.03 -10.43
N ASN A 24 10.95 -23.54 -11.66
CA ASN A 24 9.91 -23.41 -12.68
C ASN A 24 8.87 -22.31 -12.45
N GLU A 25 9.23 -21.21 -11.81
CA GLU A 25 8.36 -20.03 -11.76
C GLU A 25 8.89 -18.90 -12.65
N ARG A 26 8.03 -18.40 -13.53
CA ARG A 26 8.37 -17.24 -14.37
C ARG A 26 8.18 -15.96 -13.59
N ILE A 27 9.21 -15.14 -13.54
CA ILE A 27 9.15 -13.81 -12.96
C ILE A 27 8.34 -12.92 -13.89
N SER A 28 7.25 -12.34 -13.39
CA SER A 28 6.42 -11.37 -14.11
C SER A 28 6.77 -9.92 -13.76
N HIS A 29 7.20 -9.68 -12.52
CA HIS A 29 7.53 -8.34 -12.04
C HIS A 29 8.54 -8.40 -10.90
N VAL A 30 9.50 -7.47 -10.90
CA VAL A 30 10.49 -7.30 -9.82
C VAL A 30 10.45 -5.85 -9.38
N THR A 31 10.26 -5.62 -8.10
CA THR A 31 10.33 -4.30 -7.49
C THR A 31 11.39 -4.32 -6.40
N LEU A 32 12.19 -3.26 -6.33
CA LEU A 32 13.17 -3.06 -5.28
C LEU A 32 12.61 -2.07 -4.27
N ASN A 33 12.47 -2.53 -3.04
CA ASN A 33 11.92 -1.71 -1.95
C ASN A 33 12.96 -1.61 -0.81
N SER A 34 12.99 -0.46 -0.13
CA SER A 34 13.67 -0.34 1.15
C SER A 34 12.68 -0.61 2.27
N TYR A 35 12.96 -1.59 3.08
CA TYR A 35 12.15 -1.93 4.23
C TYR A 35 12.96 -1.82 5.52
N LEU A 36 12.74 -0.75 6.29
CA LEU A 36 13.49 -0.43 7.52
C LEU A 36 15.02 -0.45 7.33
N GLY A 37 15.50 0.16 6.24
CA GLY A 37 16.92 0.22 5.93
C GLY A 37 17.49 -1.04 5.27
N GLN A 38 16.70 -2.10 5.12
CA GLN A 38 17.07 -3.28 4.34
C GLN A 38 16.51 -3.18 2.92
N THR A 39 17.34 -3.47 1.94
CA THR A 39 16.91 -3.54 0.54
C THR A 39 16.32 -4.92 0.26
N VAL A 40 15.08 -4.96 -0.19
CA VAL A 40 14.33 -6.20 -0.45
C VAL A 40 13.81 -6.20 -1.88
N PHE A 41 14.00 -7.32 -2.58
CA PHE A 41 13.36 -7.58 -3.86
C PHE A 41 11.98 -8.19 -3.62
N HIS A 42 10.96 -7.48 -4.04
CA HIS A 42 9.60 -8.02 -4.12
C HIS A 42 9.40 -8.57 -5.53
N ILE A 43 9.25 -9.88 -5.63
CA ILE A 43 9.18 -10.61 -6.89
C ILE A 43 7.78 -11.17 -7.02
N ARG A 44 7.11 -10.83 -8.11
CA ARG A 44 5.83 -11.43 -8.47
C ARG A 44 6.04 -12.45 -9.56
N THR A 45 5.51 -13.65 -9.33
CA THR A 45 5.47 -14.75 -10.30
C THR A 45 4.03 -15.06 -10.70
N GLU A 46 3.83 -16.00 -11.61
CA GLU A 46 2.49 -16.48 -11.97
C GLU A 46 1.78 -17.21 -10.82
N LYS A 47 2.53 -17.75 -9.86
CA LYS A 47 2.00 -18.54 -8.73
C LYS A 47 1.92 -17.79 -7.40
N GLY A 48 2.64 -16.67 -7.26
CA GLY A 48 2.65 -15.92 -6.01
C GLY A 48 3.65 -14.77 -5.97
N SER A 49 3.82 -14.20 -4.79
CA SER A 49 4.79 -13.13 -4.53
C SER A 49 5.82 -13.58 -3.51
N TYR A 50 7.08 -13.23 -3.74
CA TYR A 50 8.22 -13.60 -2.90
C TYR A 50 9.01 -12.34 -2.54
N ASP A 51 9.40 -12.24 -1.28
CA ASP A 51 10.28 -11.19 -0.80
C ASP A 51 11.66 -11.79 -0.54
N ILE A 52 12.69 -11.26 -1.21
CA ILE A 52 14.07 -11.76 -1.11
C ILE A 52 14.96 -10.59 -0.67
N PRO A 53 15.70 -10.72 0.45
CA PRO A 53 16.65 -9.68 0.83
C PRO A 53 17.75 -9.56 -0.22
N ALA A 54 18.17 -8.31 -0.48
CA ALA A 54 19.27 -8.06 -1.42
C ALA A 54 20.58 -8.63 -0.89
N ASP A 55 20.81 -8.54 0.42
CA ASP A 55 21.92 -9.25 1.05
C ASP A 55 21.57 -10.72 1.30
N SER A 56 22.40 -11.62 0.78
CA SER A 56 22.20 -13.07 0.93
C SER A 56 22.43 -13.59 2.35
N THR A 57 23.07 -12.80 3.19
CA THR A 57 23.36 -13.14 4.59
C THR A 57 22.23 -12.72 5.53
N GLU A 58 21.35 -11.84 5.07
CA GLU A 58 20.22 -11.35 5.87
C GLU A 58 19.00 -12.27 5.73
N ARG A 59 18.30 -12.46 6.82
CA ARG A 59 16.98 -13.09 6.81
C ARG A 59 15.92 -12.04 6.61
N LEU A 60 14.86 -12.40 5.89
CA LEU A 60 13.67 -11.57 5.82
C LEU A 60 13.21 -11.21 7.24
N PRO A 61 13.00 -9.95 7.49
CA PRO A 61 12.50 -9.51 8.77
C PRO A 61 11.09 -10.06 8.99
N VAL A 62 10.88 -10.69 10.12
CA VAL A 62 9.53 -11.11 10.53
C VAL A 62 8.68 -9.85 10.71
N ILE A 63 7.54 -9.82 10.05
CA ILE A 63 6.54 -8.75 10.21
C ILE A 63 5.78 -9.06 11.49
N ASP A 64 6.21 -8.45 12.58
CA ASP A 64 5.53 -8.50 13.86
C ASP A 64 4.90 -7.14 14.22
N TRP A 65 4.08 -7.14 15.25
CA TRP A 65 3.41 -5.94 15.73
C TRP A 65 4.39 -4.83 16.13
N ASN A 66 5.50 -5.18 16.77
CA ASN A 66 6.51 -4.21 17.21
C ASN A 66 7.15 -3.50 16.01
N ARG A 67 7.33 -4.24 14.93
CA ARG A 67 7.88 -3.70 13.68
C ARG A 67 6.90 -2.75 13.01
N ILE A 68 5.63 -3.11 12.93
CA ILE A 68 4.57 -2.26 12.39
C ILE A 68 4.44 -0.96 13.20
N GLN A 69 4.50 -1.03 14.52
CA GLN A 69 4.50 0.16 15.37
C GLN A 69 5.72 1.05 15.14
N ARG A 70 6.91 0.47 14.92
CA ARG A 70 8.11 1.25 14.58
C ARG A 70 7.96 1.98 13.25
N VAL A 71 7.40 1.33 12.23
CA VAL A 71 7.08 1.99 10.95
C VAL A 71 6.14 3.17 11.19
N ALA A 72 5.06 2.97 11.94
CA ALA A 72 4.12 4.04 12.26
C ALA A 72 4.80 5.23 12.97
N SER A 73 5.67 4.96 13.94
CA SER A 73 6.41 5.99 14.67
C SER A 73 7.44 6.76 13.84
N GLN A 74 7.95 6.15 12.76
CA GLN A 74 8.83 6.83 11.80
C GLN A 74 8.08 7.83 10.92
N TRP A 75 6.80 7.53 10.63
CA TRP A 75 5.97 8.41 9.80
C TRP A 75 5.40 9.59 10.59
N ASN A 76 5.04 9.36 11.84
CA ASN A 76 4.53 10.42 12.69
C ASN A 76 5.02 10.20 14.13
N THR A 77 5.62 11.25 14.74
CA THR A 77 6.15 11.21 16.10
C THR A 77 5.08 11.47 17.17
N SER A 78 3.87 11.85 16.77
CA SER A 78 2.75 12.07 17.69
C SER A 78 2.29 10.74 18.30
N SER A 79 1.67 10.79 19.46
CA SER A 79 1.14 9.59 20.10
C SER A 79 0.04 8.95 19.25
N ILE A 80 0.01 7.63 19.25
CA ILE A 80 -1.04 6.85 18.59
C ILE A 80 -2.27 6.87 19.50
N ALA A 81 -3.36 7.45 19.02
CA ALA A 81 -4.61 7.54 19.77
C ALA A 81 -5.43 6.25 19.68
N LYS A 82 -5.41 5.59 18.51
CA LYS A 82 -6.20 4.39 18.24
C LYS A 82 -5.57 3.61 17.09
N VAL A 83 -5.76 2.30 17.09
CA VAL A 83 -5.45 1.44 15.93
C VAL A 83 -6.66 0.58 15.61
N ASP A 84 -7.07 0.59 14.36
CA ASP A 84 -8.14 -0.27 13.83
C ASP A 84 -7.55 -1.33 12.91
N SER A 85 -8.09 -2.56 12.97
CA SER A 85 -7.78 -3.62 12.02
C SER A 85 -8.86 -3.67 10.95
N LEU A 86 -8.50 -3.36 9.71
CA LEU A 86 -9.43 -3.34 8.59
C LEU A 86 -9.39 -4.67 7.84
N TYR A 87 -10.54 -5.24 7.62
CA TYR A 87 -10.76 -6.45 6.80
C TYR A 87 -11.55 -6.14 5.53
N THR A 88 -11.94 -4.88 5.35
CA THR A 88 -12.65 -4.37 4.18
C THR A 88 -12.02 -3.07 3.72
N LEU A 89 -12.24 -2.72 2.45
CA LEU A 89 -11.75 -1.46 1.90
C LEU A 89 -12.38 -0.26 2.62
N ASP A 90 -11.57 0.74 2.91
CA ASP A 90 -11.96 2.04 3.46
C ASP A 90 -11.96 3.09 2.34
N GLN A 91 -12.57 4.25 2.60
CA GLN A 91 -12.68 5.36 1.64
C GLN A 91 -11.30 5.85 1.16
N TRP A 92 -10.28 5.74 1.98
CA TRP A 92 -8.92 6.20 1.67
C TRP A 92 -8.04 5.13 1.04
N ILE A 93 -8.50 3.88 1.03
CA ILE A 93 -7.87 2.73 0.37
C ILE A 93 -8.90 1.99 -0.49
N PRO A 94 -9.53 2.64 -1.49
CA PRO A 94 -10.67 2.10 -2.22
C PRO A 94 -10.29 1.10 -3.31
N PHE A 95 -9.01 0.77 -3.47
CA PHE A 95 -8.51 -0.05 -4.58
C PHE A 95 -8.61 -1.53 -4.29
N GLY A 96 -9.31 -2.27 -5.15
CA GLY A 96 -9.54 -3.71 -5.02
C GLY A 96 -8.27 -4.55 -4.89
N ARG A 97 -7.14 -4.10 -5.49
CA ARG A 97 -5.82 -4.76 -5.37
C ARG A 97 -5.32 -4.85 -3.91
N LEU A 98 -5.75 -3.93 -3.04
CA LEU A 98 -5.34 -3.92 -1.63
C LEU A 98 -6.06 -4.98 -0.78
N LYS A 99 -7.02 -5.72 -1.34
CA LYS A 99 -7.65 -6.84 -0.66
C LYS A 99 -6.65 -7.96 -0.32
N GLU A 100 -5.59 -8.08 -1.09
CA GLU A 100 -4.51 -9.05 -0.83
C GLU A 100 -3.68 -8.70 0.40
N GLU A 101 -3.67 -7.42 0.82
CA GLU A 101 -2.91 -6.89 1.96
C GLU A 101 -3.66 -7.02 3.30
N PHE A 102 -4.90 -7.48 3.30
CA PHE A 102 -5.66 -7.61 4.53
C PHE A 102 -5.10 -8.68 5.49
N PRO A 103 -5.19 -8.44 6.81
CA PRO A 103 -5.69 -7.23 7.47
C PRO A 103 -4.76 -6.03 7.30
N ILE A 104 -5.35 -4.82 7.21
CA ILE A 104 -4.62 -3.56 7.15
C ILE A 104 -4.80 -2.85 8.50
N TYR A 105 -3.69 -2.40 9.10
CA TYR A 105 -3.75 -1.62 10.32
C TYR A 105 -3.87 -0.13 10.00
N LYS A 106 -4.91 0.49 10.55
CA LYS A 106 -5.15 1.94 10.45
C LYS A 106 -4.79 2.59 11.78
N PHE A 107 -3.71 3.35 11.76
CA PHE A 107 -3.25 4.12 12.90
C PHE A 107 -3.86 5.53 12.87
N HIS A 108 -4.42 5.96 13.98
CA HIS A 108 -4.92 7.31 14.19
C HIS A 108 -3.97 8.03 15.14
N PHE A 109 -3.40 9.15 14.71
CA PHE A 109 -2.50 9.94 15.54
C PHE A 109 -3.26 11.04 16.31
N ALA A 110 -2.79 11.31 17.54
CA ALA A 110 -3.37 12.35 18.42
C ALA A 110 -2.72 13.72 18.14
N ASP A 111 -2.69 14.12 16.88
CA ASP A 111 -2.17 15.40 16.43
C ASP A 111 -3.30 16.30 15.90
N PRO A 112 -3.08 17.64 15.83
CA PRO A 112 -4.09 18.58 15.34
C PRO A 112 -4.59 18.28 13.92
N GLU A 113 -3.71 17.77 13.07
CA GLU A 113 -3.98 17.42 11.68
C GLU A 113 -4.73 16.09 11.55
N ARG A 114 -4.89 15.34 12.65
CA ARG A 114 -5.56 14.03 12.69
C ARG A 114 -5.06 13.10 11.61
N HIS A 115 -3.78 12.90 11.57
CA HIS A 115 -3.17 11.99 10.61
C HIS A 115 -3.69 10.56 10.78
N GLU A 116 -3.86 9.89 9.65
CA GLU A 116 -4.19 8.47 9.57
C GLU A 116 -3.18 7.77 8.67
N LEU A 117 -2.65 6.66 9.13
CA LEU A 117 -1.65 5.85 8.43
C LEU A 117 -2.15 4.43 8.27
N TYR A 118 -2.08 3.91 7.06
CA TYR A 118 -2.51 2.56 6.73
C TYR A 118 -1.29 1.71 6.42
N ILE A 119 -1.13 0.61 7.15
CA ILE A 119 0.02 -0.30 7.03
C ILE A 119 -0.49 -1.72 6.80
N SER A 120 0.07 -2.41 5.80
CA SER A 120 -0.19 -3.82 5.58
C SER A 120 0.33 -4.66 6.76
N SER A 121 -0.48 -5.58 7.26
CA SER A 121 -0.03 -6.53 8.27
C SER A 121 0.90 -7.60 7.71
N LYS A 122 0.85 -7.83 6.40
CA LYS A 122 1.61 -8.88 5.72
C LYS A 122 3.00 -8.41 5.29
N SER A 123 3.06 -7.24 4.65
CA SER A 123 4.31 -6.68 4.14
C SER A 123 4.93 -5.62 5.05
N GLY A 124 4.14 -5.05 5.98
CA GLY A 124 4.55 -3.88 6.77
C GLY A 124 4.68 -2.61 5.94
N GLU A 125 4.27 -2.65 4.67
CA GLU A 125 4.33 -1.52 3.76
C GLU A 125 3.27 -0.48 4.11
N VAL A 126 3.65 0.80 3.99
CA VAL A 126 2.72 1.91 4.14
C VAL A 126 1.93 2.07 2.86
N LEU A 127 0.63 1.82 2.94
CA LEU A 127 -0.28 1.85 1.81
C LEU A 127 -0.86 3.24 1.56
N GLN A 128 -1.11 4.00 2.63
CA GLN A 128 -1.72 5.32 2.56
C GLN A 128 -1.39 6.14 3.81
N TYR A 129 -1.19 7.44 3.63
CA TYR A 129 -1.05 8.42 4.69
C TYR A 129 -1.91 9.64 4.37
N THR A 130 -2.77 10.06 5.28
CA THR A 130 -3.71 11.16 5.08
C THR A 130 -3.76 12.06 6.30
N ASP A 131 -4.12 13.33 6.09
CA ASP A 131 -4.43 14.31 7.12
C ASP A 131 -5.88 14.81 6.97
N LYS A 132 -6.37 15.53 7.97
CA LYS A 132 -7.75 16.08 7.98
C LYS A 132 -8.03 16.97 6.78
N ASN A 133 -7.07 17.80 6.39
CA ASN A 133 -7.25 18.77 5.32
C ASN A 133 -7.30 18.09 3.96
N SER A 134 -6.38 17.15 3.68
CA SER A 134 -6.39 16.36 2.45
C SER A 134 -7.67 15.54 2.30
N ARG A 135 -8.19 14.96 3.40
CA ARG A 135 -9.47 14.26 3.40
C ARG A 135 -10.65 15.19 3.11
N PHE A 136 -10.66 16.39 3.70
CA PHE A 136 -11.70 17.38 3.43
C PHE A 136 -11.75 17.79 1.95
N TRP A 137 -10.59 18.13 1.37
CA TRP A 137 -10.54 18.53 -0.04
C TRP A 137 -10.82 17.36 -1.00
N ALA A 138 -10.46 16.14 -0.62
CA ALA A 138 -10.83 14.97 -1.40
C ALA A 138 -12.36 14.76 -1.44
N TRP A 139 -13.06 14.99 -0.32
CA TRP A 139 -14.53 14.92 -0.28
C TRP A 139 -15.19 16.02 -1.10
N LEU A 140 -14.61 17.21 -1.14
CA LEU A 140 -15.18 18.32 -1.90
C LEU A 140 -14.89 18.22 -3.41
N GLY A 141 -13.74 17.65 -3.79
CA GLY A 141 -13.27 17.61 -5.17
C GLY A 141 -13.18 16.20 -5.74
N ALA A 142 -12.10 15.48 -5.41
CA ALA A 142 -11.72 14.25 -6.09
C ALA A 142 -12.77 13.13 -5.98
N ILE A 143 -13.37 12.93 -4.82
CA ILE A 143 -14.35 11.85 -4.61
C ILE A 143 -15.59 12.02 -5.47
N PRO A 144 -16.31 13.18 -5.46
CA PRO A 144 -17.45 13.36 -6.34
C PRO A 144 -17.06 13.45 -7.82
N HIS A 145 -15.94 14.12 -8.15
CA HIS A 145 -15.51 14.28 -9.53
C HIS A 145 -15.19 12.93 -10.21
N TRP A 146 -14.55 12.02 -9.49
CA TRP A 146 -14.19 10.68 -10.00
C TRP A 146 -15.17 9.59 -9.60
N VAL A 147 -16.25 9.93 -8.89
CA VAL A 147 -17.24 8.97 -8.35
C VAL A 147 -16.56 7.87 -7.50
N TYR A 148 -15.58 8.29 -6.68
CA TYR A 148 -14.74 7.39 -5.87
C TYR A 148 -15.36 7.03 -4.51
N PHE A 149 -16.66 6.74 -4.50
CA PHE A 149 -17.32 6.22 -3.31
C PHE A 149 -16.92 4.76 -3.10
N THR A 150 -16.52 4.40 -1.88
CA THR A 150 -16.03 3.05 -1.57
C THR A 150 -17.02 1.96 -1.97
N SER A 151 -18.31 2.14 -1.66
CA SER A 151 -19.36 1.17 -1.99
C SER A 151 -19.47 0.87 -3.49
N LEU A 152 -19.22 1.89 -4.32
CA LEU A 152 -19.25 1.76 -5.77
C LEU A 152 -17.91 1.25 -6.30
N ARG A 153 -16.80 1.73 -5.73
CA ARG A 153 -15.44 1.42 -6.20
C ARG A 153 -14.98 -0.01 -5.89
N GLN A 154 -15.62 -0.67 -4.92
CA GLN A 154 -15.38 -2.08 -4.61
C GLN A 154 -15.76 -3.01 -5.76
N ASP A 155 -16.75 -2.61 -6.57
CA ASP A 155 -17.15 -3.28 -7.81
C ASP A 155 -16.69 -2.44 -9.01
N ALA A 156 -15.59 -2.87 -9.63
CA ALA A 156 -14.98 -2.15 -10.74
C ALA A 156 -15.90 -2.09 -11.96
N GLU A 157 -16.69 -3.14 -12.23
CA GLU A 157 -17.60 -3.20 -13.36
C GLU A 157 -18.77 -2.23 -13.18
N LEU A 158 -19.37 -2.24 -12.01
CA LEU A 158 -20.44 -1.31 -11.66
C LEU A 158 -19.94 0.15 -11.72
N TRP A 159 -18.75 0.42 -11.18
CA TRP A 159 -18.16 1.75 -11.22
C TRP A 159 -17.96 2.26 -12.66
N ILE A 160 -17.42 1.42 -13.55
CA ILE A 160 -17.23 1.78 -14.97
C ILE A 160 -18.57 2.10 -15.62
N LYS A 161 -19.60 1.28 -15.39
CA LYS A 161 -20.95 1.51 -15.94
C LYS A 161 -21.51 2.87 -15.48
N VAL A 162 -21.41 3.16 -14.18
CA VAL A 162 -21.89 4.44 -13.62
C VAL A 162 -21.14 5.64 -14.21
N VAL A 163 -19.82 5.59 -14.31
CA VAL A 163 -19.00 6.66 -14.88
C VAL A 163 -19.35 6.90 -16.36
N VAL A 164 -19.49 5.84 -17.14
CA VAL A 164 -19.85 5.93 -18.58
C VAL A 164 -21.25 6.56 -18.74
N TRP A 165 -22.22 6.13 -17.96
CA TRP A 165 -23.59 6.71 -18.01
C TRP A 165 -23.62 8.19 -17.61
N LEU A 166 -22.93 8.56 -16.53
CA LEU A 166 -22.85 9.96 -16.10
C LEU A 166 -22.15 10.83 -17.15
N SER A 167 -21.06 10.34 -17.74
CA SER A 167 -20.37 11.05 -18.82
C SER A 167 -21.25 11.21 -20.06
N GLY A 168 -21.99 10.16 -20.44
CA GLY A 168 -22.93 10.21 -21.57
C GLY A 168 -24.05 11.23 -21.36
N ILE A 169 -24.65 11.26 -20.16
CA ILE A 169 -25.67 12.27 -19.80
C ILE A 169 -25.05 13.67 -19.87
N GLY A 170 -23.85 13.88 -19.33
CA GLY A 170 -23.15 15.17 -19.41
C GLY A 170 -22.93 15.63 -20.84
N CYS A 171 -22.53 14.75 -21.76
CA CYS A 171 -22.35 15.07 -23.17
C CYS A 171 -23.67 15.45 -23.89
N VAL A 172 -24.80 14.91 -23.46
CA VAL A 172 -26.12 15.25 -24.07
C VAL A 172 -26.65 16.57 -23.53
N MET A 173 -26.27 16.98 -22.31
CA MET A 173 -26.73 18.23 -21.67
C MET A 173 -25.89 19.47 -22.05
N CYS A 174 -24.73 19.29 -22.66
CA CYS A 174 -23.89 20.37 -23.19
C CYS A 174 -24.14 20.61 -24.68
#